data_fe73d4cf000aea15d312dadf8ed6cc8f
#
_entry.id   fe73d4cf000aea15d312dadf8ed6cc8f
#
_cell.length_a   1.000
_cell.length_b   1.000
_cell.length_c   1.000
_cell.angle_alpha   90.00
_cell.angle_beta   90.00
_cell.angle_gamma   90.00
#
_symmetry.space_group_name_H-M   'P 1'
#
loop_
_entity.id
_entity.type
_entity.pdbx_description
1 polymer ?
#
loop_
_entity_poly.entity_id
_entity_poly.type
_entity_poly.pdbx_seq_one_letter_code
_entity_poly.pdbx_strand_id
1 'polypeptide(L)'
;MTVDRILPTDEAHDLLGLATELADGELAPKAAAFEERAEFPREVLRTLGRAGLLGLPYPEEYGGAAQPYEVYLQVLEVLASRWLAVAEAVSVHTLSCYPVAAFGSDEQRKLLPDMLGGELLGAYCLSEPQGGSDAAALTTRADRDGDAYLVSGTKAWITHARTADFYNVFCRTGGPGPKGISCLLADAGTAGITPQAAERTMGLRASPVAQIAFDEARVPADRLIGGEGMGFTIAMSALDSGRLGIAACAVGLAQAALDYAVSYARERQQFGRSIIDFQGLGFMLADAATQISAARALTLAAARLRDAGRPYSIEAAKAKLFATDMAMRVTTDAVQVLGGAGYVADHPVERYMREAKVLQIVEGTNQIQRMVISRALAKG
;
A
#
# COMPACT_ATOMS: atom_id res chain seq x y z
N MET A 1 -14.98 11.72 -13.71
CA MET A 1 -16.34 11.09 -13.82
C MET A 1 -16.75 10.59 -12.43
N THR A 2 -18.02 10.79 -12.02
CA THR A 2 -18.49 10.23 -10.74
C THR A 2 -18.50 8.71 -10.83
N VAL A 3 -17.79 8.03 -9.93
CA VAL A 3 -17.80 6.57 -9.84
C VAL A 3 -19.06 6.19 -9.06
N ASP A 4 -19.95 5.43 -9.69
CA ASP A 4 -21.10 4.84 -8.98
C ASP A 4 -20.60 3.68 -8.11
N ARG A 5 -20.86 3.76 -6.79
CA ARG A 5 -20.35 2.82 -5.79
C ARG A 5 -21.49 2.11 -5.10
N ILE A 6 -21.37 0.79 -5.03
CA ILE A 6 -22.25 -0.04 -4.21
C ILE A 6 -21.56 -0.25 -2.87
N LEU A 7 -22.15 0.33 -1.81
CA LEU A 7 -21.64 0.24 -0.44
C LEU A 7 -22.65 -0.55 0.41
N PRO A 8 -22.16 -1.35 1.38
CA PRO A 8 -23.02 -2.29 2.11
C PRO A 8 -23.95 -1.63 3.14
N THR A 9 -23.62 -0.41 3.61
CA THR A 9 -24.36 0.28 4.70
C THR A 9 -24.37 1.78 4.49
N ASP A 10 -25.30 2.49 5.16
CA ASP A 10 -25.34 3.95 5.18
C ASP A 10 -24.06 4.53 5.83
N GLU A 11 -23.57 3.90 6.90
CA GLU A 11 -22.30 4.29 7.53
C GLU A 11 -21.12 4.23 6.55
N ALA A 12 -21.06 3.23 5.68
CA ALA A 12 -20.04 3.16 4.63
C ALA A 12 -20.15 4.32 3.63
N HIS A 13 -21.36 4.82 3.36
CA HIS A 13 -21.56 6.02 2.54
C HIS A 13 -21.02 7.27 3.25
N ASP A 14 -21.30 7.43 4.54
CA ASP A 14 -20.81 8.55 5.35
C ASP A 14 -19.28 8.56 5.44
N LEU A 15 -18.67 7.38 5.69
CA LEU A 15 -17.21 7.20 5.71
C LEU A 15 -16.56 7.54 4.36
N LEU A 16 -17.17 7.14 3.26
CA LEU A 16 -16.67 7.49 1.94
C LEU A 16 -16.82 8.98 1.65
N GLY A 17 -17.91 9.61 2.11
CA GLY A 17 -18.11 11.06 2.08
C GLY A 17 -16.99 11.79 2.82
N LEU A 18 -16.74 11.41 4.07
CA LEU A 18 -15.65 11.96 4.89
C LEU A 18 -14.28 11.77 4.22
N ALA A 19 -14.00 10.58 3.69
CA ALA A 19 -12.74 10.32 2.98
C ALA A 19 -12.59 11.20 1.75
N THR A 20 -13.68 11.48 1.03
CA THR A 20 -13.69 12.35 -0.14
C THR A 20 -13.42 13.80 0.26
N GLU A 21 -14.08 14.30 1.31
CA GLU A 21 -13.86 15.67 1.83
C GLU A 21 -12.40 15.86 2.28
N LEU A 22 -11.84 14.91 3.01
CA LEU A 22 -10.44 14.96 3.43
C LEU A 22 -9.48 14.85 2.24
N ALA A 23 -9.79 14.00 1.26
CA ALA A 23 -8.96 13.85 0.07
C ALA A 23 -8.94 15.14 -0.77
N ASP A 24 -10.07 15.80 -0.92
CA ASP A 24 -10.19 17.06 -1.67
C ASP A 24 -9.60 18.26 -0.89
N GLY A 25 -9.80 18.32 0.44
CA GLY A 25 -9.37 19.44 1.27
C GLY A 25 -7.92 19.35 1.76
N GLU A 26 -7.47 18.16 2.12
CA GLU A 26 -6.17 17.94 2.78
C GLU A 26 -5.11 17.30 1.88
N LEU A 27 -5.49 16.44 0.93
CA LEU A 27 -4.55 15.70 0.10
C LEU A 27 -4.25 16.44 -1.22
N ALA A 28 -5.28 16.67 -2.02
CA ALA A 28 -5.15 17.22 -3.37
C ALA A 28 -4.33 18.54 -3.42
N PRO A 29 -4.56 19.51 -2.51
CA PRO A 29 -3.83 20.78 -2.55
C PRO A 29 -2.33 20.65 -2.21
N LYS A 30 -1.94 19.60 -1.47
CA LYS A 30 -0.57 19.42 -0.97
C LYS A 30 0.27 18.51 -1.84
N ALA A 31 -0.35 17.61 -2.61
CA ALA A 31 0.31 16.52 -3.31
C ALA A 31 1.51 16.96 -4.15
N ALA A 32 1.32 17.93 -5.06
CA ALA A 32 2.37 18.36 -5.98
C ALA A 32 3.61 18.92 -5.24
N ALA A 33 3.40 19.80 -4.26
CA ALA A 33 4.49 20.43 -3.53
C ALA A 33 5.30 19.45 -2.66
N PHE A 34 4.63 18.49 -2.00
CA PHE A 34 5.30 17.49 -1.18
C PHE A 34 6.05 16.46 -2.05
N GLU A 35 5.47 16.05 -3.19
CA GLU A 35 6.15 15.19 -4.17
C GLU A 35 7.41 15.85 -4.75
N GLU A 36 7.35 17.15 -5.06
CA GLU A 36 8.49 17.91 -5.56
C GLU A 36 9.63 17.95 -4.53
N ARG A 37 9.29 18.25 -3.26
CA ARG A 37 10.27 18.33 -2.15
C ARG A 37 10.70 16.98 -1.62
N ALA A 38 10.04 15.87 -2.03
CA ALA A 38 10.23 14.54 -1.45
C ALA A 38 10.05 14.54 0.09
N GLU A 39 9.02 15.22 0.56
CA GLU A 39 8.71 15.42 1.98
C GLU A 39 7.55 14.52 2.41
N PHE A 40 7.74 13.77 3.52
CA PHE A 40 6.71 12.90 4.04
C PHE A 40 5.61 13.68 4.78
N PRO A 41 4.32 13.50 4.44
CA PRO A 41 3.22 14.29 4.98
C PRO A 41 2.69 13.71 6.32
N ARG A 42 3.51 13.65 7.36
CA ARG A 42 3.15 13.03 8.65
C ARG A 42 1.84 13.56 9.23
N GLU A 43 1.60 14.88 9.17
CA GLU A 43 0.39 15.50 9.72
C GLU A 43 -0.87 15.11 8.95
N VAL A 44 -0.76 14.84 7.64
CA VAL A 44 -1.87 14.31 6.84
C VAL A 44 -2.26 12.92 7.36
N LEU A 45 -1.27 12.05 7.62
CA LEU A 45 -1.54 10.71 8.18
C LEU A 45 -2.20 10.80 9.55
N ARG A 46 -1.75 11.71 10.43
CA ARG A 46 -2.39 11.96 11.73
C ARG A 46 -3.83 12.45 11.59
N THR A 47 -4.09 13.34 10.63
CA THR A 47 -5.45 13.81 10.35
C THR A 47 -6.35 12.65 9.92
N LEU A 48 -5.87 11.77 9.02
CA LEU A 48 -6.61 10.58 8.62
C LEU A 48 -6.82 9.60 9.77
N GLY A 49 -5.84 9.44 10.67
CA GLY A 49 -5.94 8.62 11.87
C GLY A 49 -7.00 9.14 12.84
N ARG A 50 -6.98 10.44 13.16
CA ARG A 50 -8.01 11.08 14.02
C ARG A 50 -9.41 11.00 13.43
N ALA A 51 -9.52 10.92 12.09
CA ALA A 51 -10.78 10.68 11.40
C ALA A 51 -11.18 9.18 11.36
N GLY A 52 -10.39 8.28 11.97
CA GLY A 52 -10.65 6.84 12.02
C GLY A 52 -10.29 6.07 10.74
N LEU A 53 -9.75 6.74 9.71
CA LEU A 53 -9.54 6.13 8.38
C LEU A 53 -8.36 5.14 8.34
N LEU A 54 -7.44 5.17 9.30
CA LEU A 54 -6.33 4.21 9.38
C LEU A 54 -6.76 2.87 9.99
N GLY A 55 -7.80 2.89 10.82
CA GLY A 55 -8.30 1.73 11.58
C GLY A 55 -9.53 1.05 10.98
N LEU A 56 -10.02 1.43 9.80
CA LEU A 56 -11.29 0.97 9.23
C LEU A 56 -11.53 -0.54 9.32
N PRO A 57 -10.58 -1.43 8.90
CA PRO A 57 -10.85 -2.88 8.88
C PRO A 57 -10.54 -3.58 10.21
N TYR A 58 -10.18 -2.84 11.25
CA TYR A 58 -9.82 -3.41 12.56
C TYR A 58 -11.00 -3.38 13.53
N PRO A 59 -11.06 -4.31 14.52
CA PRO A 59 -12.10 -4.34 15.53
C PRO A 59 -12.18 -3.06 16.35
N GLU A 60 -13.38 -2.71 16.80
CA GLU A 60 -13.65 -1.54 17.67
C GLU A 60 -12.91 -1.62 19.00
N GLU A 61 -12.76 -2.83 19.57
CA GLU A 61 -12.01 -3.04 20.81
C GLU A 61 -10.54 -2.58 20.75
N TYR A 62 -9.99 -2.45 19.54
CA TYR A 62 -8.64 -1.95 19.28
C TYR A 62 -8.61 -0.50 18.77
N GLY A 63 -9.75 0.18 18.77
CA GLY A 63 -9.86 1.55 18.23
C GLY A 63 -10.07 1.58 16.72
N GLY A 64 -10.41 0.46 16.10
CA GLY A 64 -10.83 0.37 14.69
C GLY A 64 -12.32 0.68 14.51
N ALA A 65 -12.80 0.57 13.27
CA ALA A 65 -14.21 0.82 12.93
C ALA A 65 -14.97 -0.45 12.49
N ALA A 66 -14.36 -1.63 12.57
CA ALA A 66 -14.91 -2.93 12.17
C ALA A 66 -15.57 -2.95 10.78
N GLN A 67 -15.15 -2.08 9.89
CA GLN A 67 -15.73 -1.98 8.55
C GLN A 67 -15.31 -3.16 7.67
N PRO A 68 -16.21 -3.62 6.77
CA PRO A 68 -15.85 -4.58 5.74
C PRO A 68 -14.61 -4.11 4.94
N TYR A 69 -13.77 -5.05 4.56
CA TYR A 69 -12.55 -4.73 3.83
C TYR A 69 -12.84 -4.06 2.48
N GLU A 70 -13.96 -4.40 1.84
CA GLU A 70 -14.41 -3.73 0.62
C GLU A 70 -14.68 -2.22 0.83
N VAL A 71 -15.10 -1.79 2.03
CA VAL A 71 -15.28 -0.36 2.35
C VAL A 71 -13.91 0.33 2.48
N TYR A 72 -12.99 -0.27 3.25
CA TYR A 72 -11.63 0.20 3.38
C TYR A 72 -10.94 0.38 2.01
N LEU A 73 -11.08 -0.59 1.10
CA LEU A 73 -10.48 -0.50 -0.24
C LEU A 73 -11.09 0.64 -1.07
N GLN A 74 -12.37 0.91 -0.94
CA GLN A 74 -13.01 2.02 -1.63
C GLN A 74 -12.55 3.39 -1.07
N VAL A 75 -12.30 3.47 0.24
CA VAL A 75 -11.65 4.64 0.85
C VAL A 75 -10.22 4.82 0.31
N LEU A 76 -9.42 3.75 0.28
CA LEU A 76 -8.07 3.81 -0.33
C LEU A 76 -8.09 4.28 -1.79
N GLU A 77 -9.06 3.82 -2.57
CA GLU A 77 -9.25 4.26 -3.96
C GLU A 77 -9.50 5.77 -4.05
N VAL A 78 -10.32 6.32 -3.15
CA VAL A 78 -10.58 7.77 -3.09
C VAL A 78 -9.30 8.52 -2.73
N LEU A 79 -8.60 8.11 -1.68
CA LEU A 79 -7.34 8.76 -1.28
C LEU A 79 -6.30 8.71 -2.43
N ALA A 80 -6.14 7.55 -3.07
CA ALA A 80 -5.20 7.35 -4.18
C ALA A 80 -5.52 8.21 -5.40
N SER A 81 -6.80 8.49 -5.64
CA SER A 81 -7.21 9.37 -6.74
C SER A 81 -6.80 10.83 -6.54
N ARG A 82 -6.44 11.23 -5.34
CA ARG A 82 -5.96 12.58 -5.02
C ARG A 82 -4.46 12.62 -4.73
N TRP A 83 -3.96 11.59 -4.03
CA TRP A 83 -2.53 11.50 -3.72
C TRP A 83 -2.12 10.07 -3.42
N LEU A 84 -1.51 9.42 -4.41
CA LEU A 84 -1.12 8.01 -4.30
C LEU A 84 -0.16 7.74 -3.14
N ALA A 85 0.82 8.62 -2.88
CA ALA A 85 1.80 8.42 -1.81
C ALA A 85 1.15 8.33 -0.43
N VAL A 86 0.08 9.11 -0.19
CA VAL A 86 -0.68 9.04 1.08
C VAL A 86 -1.50 7.75 1.14
N ALA A 87 -2.17 7.36 0.06
CA ALA A 87 -2.95 6.12 0.04
C ALA A 87 -2.06 4.88 0.23
N GLU A 88 -0.88 4.86 -0.41
CA GLU A 88 0.13 3.81 -0.22
C GLU A 88 0.64 3.80 1.23
N ALA A 89 0.94 4.97 1.82
CA ALA A 89 1.35 5.09 3.21
C ALA A 89 0.28 4.55 4.17
N VAL A 90 -1.01 4.84 3.94
CA VAL A 90 -2.13 4.25 4.70
C VAL A 90 -2.16 2.74 4.54
N SER A 91 -2.02 2.22 3.31
CA SER A 91 -2.00 0.77 3.04
C SER A 91 -0.86 0.06 3.77
N VAL A 92 0.36 0.60 3.71
CA VAL A 92 1.55 0.03 4.38
C VAL A 92 1.43 0.13 5.90
N HIS A 93 0.87 1.23 6.41
CA HIS A 93 0.62 1.36 7.85
C HIS A 93 -0.41 0.34 8.33
N THR A 94 -1.54 0.21 7.65
CA THR A 94 -2.55 -0.82 7.94
C THR A 94 -1.94 -2.22 7.88
N LEU A 95 -1.12 -2.51 6.86
CA LEU A 95 -0.35 -3.76 6.77
C LEU A 95 0.56 -3.97 7.99
N SER A 96 1.19 -2.89 8.50
CA SER A 96 2.09 -2.95 9.65
C SER A 96 1.36 -3.15 10.99
N CYS A 97 0.10 -2.76 11.10
CA CYS A 97 -0.72 -3.03 12.29
C CYS A 97 -1.19 -4.50 12.35
N TYR A 98 -1.32 -5.17 11.20
CA TYR A 98 -1.88 -6.50 11.11
C TYR A 98 -1.15 -7.59 11.95
N PRO A 99 0.19 -7.68 11.96
CA PRO A 99 0.89 -8.65 12.80
C PRO A 99 0.52 -8.54 14.28
N VAL A 100 0.44 -7.32 14.81
CA VAL A 100 0.08 -7.07 16.21
C VAL A 100 -1.39 -7.42 16.46
N ALA A 101 -2.31 -7.01 15.58
CA ALA A 101 -3.73 -7.27 15.76
C ALA A 101 -4.06 -8.77 15.70
N ALA A 102 -3.49 -9.50 14.72
CA ALA A 102 -3.84 -10.90 14.48
C ALA A 102 -3.04 -11.89 15.33
N PHE A 103 -1.80 -11.58 15.68
CA PHE A 103 -0.86 -12.51 16.32
C PHE A 103 -0.20 -11.98 17.59
N GLY A 104 -0.39 -10.71 17.93
CA GLY A 104 0.21 -10.09 19.11
C GLY A 104 -0.37 -10.64 20.42
N SER A 105 0.40 -10.51 21.50
CA SER A 105 -0.06 -10.72 22.86
C SER A 105 -1.03 -9.61 23.29
N ASP A 106 -1.77 -9.82 24.38
CA ASP A 106 -2.68 -8.78 24.91
C ASP A 106 -1.94 -7.49 25.25
N GLU A 107 -0.68 -7.59 25.74
CA GLU A 107 0.16 -6.42 26.01
C GLU A 107 0.56 -5.68 24.74
N GLN A 108 0.90 -6.41 23.66
CA GLN A 108 1.23 -5.81 22.37
C GLN A 108 -0.01 -5.15 21.74
N ARG A 109 -1.18 -5.76 21.86
CA ARG A 109 -2.46 -5.20 21.35
C ARG A 109 -2.87 -3.89 22.00
N LYS A 110 -2.39 -3.59 23.23
CA LYS A 110 -2.62 -2.29 23.89
C LYS A 110 -2.03 -1.10 23.09
N LEU A 111 -1.12 -1.35 22.17
CA LEU A 111 -0.56 -0.32 21.28
C LEU A 111 -1.47 0.00 20.09
N LEU A 112 -2.44 -0.88 19.78
CA LEU A 112 -3.29 -0.73 18.58
C LEU A 112 -4.07 0.59 18.55
N PRO A 113 -4.66 1.10 19.62
CA PRO A 113 -5.36 2.39 19.58
C PRO A 113 -4.46 3.52 19.07
N ASP A 114 -3.22 3.62 19.53
CA ASP A 114 -2.27 4.64 19.10
C ASP A 114 -1.78 4.39 17.66
N MET A 115 -1.62 3.12 17.27
CA MET A 115 -1.30 2.73 15.90
C MET A 115 -2.44 3.13 14.95
N LEU A 116 -3.66 2.72 15.23
CA LEU A 116 -4.84 2.96 14.38
C LEU A 116 -5.27 4.43 14.39
N GLY A 117 -5.00 5.17 15.49
CA GLY A 117 -5.20 6.62 15.61
C GLY A 117 -4.14 7.46 14.88
N GLY A 118 -3.04 6.85 14.39
CA GLY A 118 -1.99 7.54 13.64
C GLY A 118 -0.91 8.22 14.49
N GLU A 119 -0.96 8.05 15.82
CA GLU A 119 0.11 8.53 16.70
C GLU A 119 1.39 7.68 16.53
N LEU A 120 1.24 6.36 16.40
CA LEU A 120 2.33 5.43 16.10
C LEU A 120 2.26 4.98 14.65
N LEU A 121 3.20 5.39 13.81
CA LEU A 121 3.32 4.96 12.42
C LEU A 121 4.20 3.71 12.32
N GLY A 122 3.74 2.72 11.56
CA GLY A 122 4.44 1.46 11.36
C GLY A 122 5.21 1.35 10.06
N ALA A 123 6.26 0.51 10.06
CA ALA A 123 6.93 0.05 8.87
C ALA A 123 7.09 -1.47 8.86
N TYR A 124 7.02 -2.04 7.66
CA TYR A 124 7.02 -3.48 7.42
C TYR A 124 8.38 -3.94 6.89
N CYS A 125 9.24 -4.44 7.77
CA CYS A 125 10.64 -4.72 7.50
C CYS A 125 10.86 -6.19 7.10
N LEU A 126 10.44 -6.57 5.88
CA LEU A 126 10.59 -7.93 5.33
C LEU A 126 11.78 -8.03 4.37
N SER A 127 11.79 -7.20 3.32
CA SER A 127 12.77 -7.28 2.22
C SER A 127 14.19 -6.93 2.65
N GLU A 128 15.17 -7.52 1.96
CA GLU A 128 16.60 -7.30 2.17
C GLU A 128 17.30 -6.97 0.85
N PRO A 129 18.51 -6.38 0.85
CA PRO A 129 19.20 -6.01 -0.39
C PRO A 129 19.36 -7.17 -1.37
N GLN A 130 19.57 -8.39 -0.88
CA GLN A 130 19.76 -9.61 -1.69
C GLN A 130 18.45 -10.37 -1.95
N GLY A 131 17.33 -10.03 -1.29
CA GLY A 131 16.11 -10.83 -1.35
C GLY A 131 14.83 -10.04 -1.08
N GLY A 132 14.06 -9.79 -2.14
CA GLY A 132 12.69 -9.28 -2.04
C GLY A 132 11.68 -10.38 -2.40
N SER A 133 11.73 -10.87 -3.64
CA SER A 133 10.81 -11.92 -4.14
C SER A 133 11.02 -13.28 -3.45
N ASP A 134 12.23 -13.62 -3.06
CA ASP A 134 12.55 -14.79 -2.25
C ASP A 134 12.63 -14.42 -0.76
N ALA A 135 11.49 -14.06 -0.19
CA ALA A 135 11.40 -13.61 1.20
C ALA A 135 11.81 -14.70 2.22
N ALA A 136 11.75 -15.99 1.85
CA ALA A 136 12.19 -17.08 2.72
C ALA A 136 13.71 -17.17 2.86
N ALA A 137 14.46 -16.53 1.96
CA ALA A 137 15.93 -16.49 1.97
C ALA A 137 16.51 -15.32 2.78
N LEU A 138 15.69 -14.58 3.52
CA LEU A 138 16.16 -13.48 4.37
C LEU A 138 17.27 -13.94 5.34
N THR A 139 18.23 -13.06 5.61
CA THR A 139 19.44 -13.34 6.40
C THR A 139 19.58 -12.51 7.67
N THR A 140 18.82 -11.42 7.82
CA THR A 140 18.76 -10.67 9.08
C THR A 140 18.47 -11.64 10.22
N ARG A 141 19.34 -11.68 11.23
CA ARG A 141 19.33 -12.62 12.35
C ARG A 141 18.83 -11.94 13.62
N ALA A 142 18.23 -12.74 14.51
CA ALA A 142 17.93 -12.34 15.87
C ALA A 142 18.35 -13.49 16.80
N ASP A 143 19.49 -13.31 17.45
CA ASP A 143 20.06 -14.28 18.37
C ASP A 143 19.49 -14.02 19.78
N ARG A 144 19.02 -15.08 20.45
CA ARG A 144 18.48 -14.95 21.82
C ARG A 144 19.59 -14.61 22.81
N ASP A 145 19.42 -13.55 23.60
CA ASP A 145 20.29 -13.12 24.67
C ASP A 145 19.45 -12.83 25.92
N GLY A 146 19.32 -13.82 26.79
CA GLY A 146 18.53 -13.73 28.02
C GLY A 146 17.07 -13.37 27.74
N ASP A 147 16.67 -12.18 28.15
CA ASP A 147 15.31 -11.62 28.04
C ASP A 147 15.09 -10.81 26.75
N ALA A 148 16.03 -10.85 25.81
CA ALA A 148 15.96 -10.10 24.55
C ALA A 148 16.48 -10.91 23.36
N TYR A 149 16.32 -10.31 22.18
CA TYR A 149 16.95 -10.72 20.93
C TYR A 149 17.94 -9.64 20.48
N LEU A 150 19.12 -10.05 20.06
CA LEU A 150 20.10 -9.18 19.40
C LEU A 150 19.88 -9.30 17.88
N VAL A 151 19.35 -8.23 17.29
CA VAL A 151 19.02 -8.20 15.86
C VAL A 151 20.18 -7.63 15.07
N SER A 152 20.66 -8.37 14.06
CA SER A 152 21.76 -7.97 13.18
C SER A 152 21.43 -8.24 11.73
N GLY A 153 21.65 -7.25 10.85
CA GLY A 153 21.39 -7.35 9.41
C GLY A 153 20.95 -6.04 8.79
N THR A 154 20.41 -6.13 7.58
CA THR A 154 19.94 -4.93 6.86
C THR A 154 18.64 -5.23 6.14
N LYS A 155 17.66 -4.36 6.34
CA LYS A 155 16.40 -4.35 5.59
C LYS A 155 16.45 -3.30 4.49
N ALA A 156 15.79 -3.56 3.36
CA ALA A 156 15.83 -2.68 2.19
C ALA A 156 14.44 -2.42 1.64
N TRP A 157 14.29 -1.28 0.96
CA TRP A 157 13.04 -0.84 0.35
C TRP A 157 11.90 -0.68 1.36
N ILE A 158 12.23 -0.19 2.56
CA ILE A 158 11.27 -0.06 3.65
C ILE A 158 10.58 1.30 3.55
N THR A 159 9.29 1.28 3.24
CA THR A 159 8.40 2.45 3.33
C THR A 159 8.31 2.86 4.80
N HIS A 160 8.32 4.16 5.07
CA HIS A 160 8.36 4.75 6.41
C HIS A 160 9.64 4.49 7.21
N ALA A 161 10.70 3.92 6.64
CA ALA A 161 11.92 3.56 7.38
C ALA A 161 12.45 4.69 8.29
N ARG A 162 12.33 5.96 7.84
CA ARG A 162 12.85 7.13 8.54
C ARG A 162 11.82 7.88 9.40
N THR A 163 10.55 7.53 9.26
CA THR A 163 9.42 8.27 9.86
C THR A 163 8.53 7.41 10.72
N ALA A 164 8.74 6.09 10.71
CA ALA A 164 8.01 5.14 11.54
C ALA A 164 8.42 5.27 13.01
N ASP A 165 7.48 4.94 13.89
CA ASP A 165 7.66 4.84 15.33
C ASP A 165 7.91 3.39 15.75
N PHE A 166 7.44 2.41 14.95
CA PHE A 166 7.70 1.00 15.17
C PHE A 166 7.96 0.24 13.86
N TYR A 167 8.70 -0.86 13.99
CA TYR A 167 9.04 -1.77 12.91
C TYR A 167 8.55 -3.18 13.20
N ASN A 168 7.87 -3.82 12.24
CA ASN A 168 7.74 -5.27 12.23
C ASN A 168 8.98 -5.85 11.55
N VAL A 169 9.91 -6.40 12.31
CA VAL A 169 11.19 -6.91 11.82
C VAL A 169 11.07 -8.42 11.61
N PHE A 170 11.05 -8.85 10.35
CA PHE A 170 11.11 -10.28 10.02
C PHE A 170 12.58 -10.71 9.98
N CYS A 171 12.93 -11.62 10.87
CA CYS A 171 14.33 -12.01 11.09
C CYS A 171 14.43 -13.52 11.35
N ARG A 172 15.63 -14.03 11.21
CA ARG A 172 15.91 -15.44 11.42
C ARG A 172 16.30 -15.71 12.88
N THR A 173 15.46 -16.49 13.58
CA THR A 173 15.72 -17.00 14.94
C THR A 173 16.08 -18.47 14.94
N GLY A 174 15.85 -19.15 13.81
CA GLY A 174 16.12 -20.60 13.66
C GLY A 174 16.88 -20.92 12.39
N GLY A 175 16.82 -22.20 12.00
CA GLY A 175 17.50 -22.74 10.81
C GLY A 175 17.00 -22.16 9.48
N PRO A 176 17.50 -22.67 8.34
CA PRO A 176 17.11 -22.17 7.02
C PRO A 176 15.63 -22.46 6.70
N GLY A 177 15.08 -21.73 5.74
CA GLY A 177 13.72 -21.87 5.25
C GLY A 177 12.67 -21.09 6.06
N PRO A 178 11.39 -21.19 5.69
CA PRO A 178 10.30 -20.40 6.26
C PRO A 178 10.12 -20.55 7.76
N LYS A 179 10.29 -21.77 8.30
CA LYS A 179 10.11 -22.08 9.72
C LYS A 179 11.19 -21.50 10.64
N GLY A 180 12.28 -20.97 10.09
CA GLY A 180 13.32 -20.31 10.88
C GLY A 180 13.08 -18.80 11.01
N ILE A 181 11.99 -18.26 10.46
CA ILE A 181 11.70 -16.83 10.44
C ILE A 181 10.70 -16.48 11.54
N SER A 182 11.00 -15.45 12.31
CA SER A 182 10.15 -14.85 13.35
C SER A 182 9.84 -13.39 13.04
N CYS A 183 8.89 -12.81 13.73
CA CYS A 183 8.52 -11.40 13.62
C CYS A 183 8.71 -10.72 14.99
N LEU A 184 9.50 -9.66 15.04
CA LEU A 184 9.72 -8.85 16.23
C LEU A 184 9.10 -7.45 16.05
N LEU A 185 8.42 -6.96 17.06
CA LEU A 185 7.96 -5.57 17.15
C LEU A 185 9.06 -4.72 17.79
N ALA A 186 9.79 -3.95 16.99
CA ALA A 186 10.86 -3.11 17.48
C ALA A 186 10.44 -1.64 17.50
N ASP A 187 10.73 -0.93 18.58
CA ASP A 187 10.57 0.52 18.65
C ASP A 187 11.64 1.20 17.78
N ALA A 188 11.28 2.21 17.01
CA ALA A 188 12.20 2.87 16.07
C ALA A 188 13.40 3.54 16.77
N GLY A 189 13.23 3.93 18.04
CA GLY A 189 14.29 4.52 18.88
C GLY A 189 15.23 3.50 19.50
N THR A 190 15.09 2.19 19.22
CA THR A 190 15.98 1.17 19.80
C THR A 190 17.42 1.38 19.35
N ALA A 191 18.36 1.40 20.30
CA ALA A 191 19.80 1.49 20.00
C ALA A 191 20.24 0.35 19.08
N GLY A 192 21.07 0.65 18.09
CA GLY A 192 21.49 -0.30 17.06
C GLY A 192 20.56 -0.36 15.85
N ILE A 193 19.41 0.33 15.83
CA ILE A 193 18.56 0.51 14.65
C ILE A 193 18.88 1.84 13.98
N THR A 194 19.31 1.80 12.74
CA THR A 194 19.73 3.01 12.01
C THR A 194 19.12 3.05 10.61
N PRO A 195 18.03 3.83 10.40
CA PRO A 195 17.53 4.12 9.06
C PRO A 195 18.56 4.91 8.25
N GLN A 196 18.83 4.46 7.02
CA GLN A 196 19.77 5.08 6.11
C GLN A 196 19.13 6.26 5.36
N ALA A 197 19.91 6.91 4.47
CA ALA A 197 19.38 7.94 3.59
C ALA A 197 18.25 7.39 2.70
N ALA A 198 17.26 8.23 2.42
CA ALA A 198 16.16 7.84 1.54
C ALA A 198 16.67 7.56 0.12
N GLU A 199 16.10 6.55 -0.51
CA GLU A 199 16.38 6.21 -1.91
C GLU A 199 15.83 7.29 -2.85
N ARG A 200 16.52 7.52 -3.95
CA ARG A 200 16.10 8.45 -4.99
C ARG A 200 15.12 7.74 -5.93
N THR A 201 13.84 7.80 -5.61
CA THR A 201 12.80 7.08 -6.34
C THR A 201 12.32 7.82 -7.60
N MET A 202 11.78 7.06 -8.54
CA MET A 202 11.18 7.54 -9.78
C MET A 202 9.87 8.31 -9.55
N GLY A 203 9.03 7.83 -8.62
CA GLY A 203 7.76 8.40 -8.19
C GLY A 203 7.52 8.08 -6.72
N LEU A 204 6.36 8.47 -6.18
CA LEU A 204 6.05 8.34 -4.74
C LEU A 204 7.13 8.97 -3.85
N ARG A 205 7.60 10.15 -4.24
CA ARG A 205 8.71 10.80 -3.56
C ARG A 205 8.33 11.29 -2.16
N ALA A 206 7.04 11.55 -1.95
CA ALA A 206 6.49 11.91 -0.63
C ALA A 206 6.21 10.69 0.27
N SER A 207 6.39 9.45 -0.22
CA SER A 207 6.45 8.22 0.58
C SER A 207 7.86 7.63 0.50
N PRO A 208 8.85 8.21 1.20
CA PRO A 208 10.25 7.83 1.04
C PRO A 208 10.50 6.43 1.58
N VAL A 209 11.27 5.66 0.81
CA VAL A 209 11.78 4.34 1.20
C VAL A 209 13.25 4.44 1.53
N ALA A 210 13.73 3.61 2.47
CA ALA A 210 15.15 3.54 2.82
C ALA A 210 15.54 2.13 3.25
N GLN A 211 16.84 1.92 3.40
CA GLN A 211 17.39 0.77 4.12
C GLN A 211 17.40 1.06 5.63
N ILE A 212 17.32 -0.01 6.42
CA ILE A 212 17.49 0.04 7.88
C ILE A 212 18.58 -0.96 8.26
N ALA A 213 19.65 -0.46 8.86
CA ALA A 213 20.70 -1.29 9.45
C ALA A 213 20.34 -1.64 10.90
N PHE A 214 20.58 -2.89 11.26
CA PHE A 214 20.46 -3.44 12.60
C PHE A 214 21.85 -3.92 13.03
N ASP A 215 22.38 -3.33 14.07
CA ASP A 215 23.71 -3.62 14.62
C ASP A 215 23.55 -4.03 16.08
N GLU A 216 23.38 -5.35 16.30
CA GLU A 216 23.10 -5.94 17.61
C GLU A 216 21.97 -5.22 18.37
N ALA A 217 20.94 -4.77 17.63
CA ALA A 217 19.82 -4.04 18.19
C ALA A 217 19.06 -4.92 19.18
N ARG A 218 19.04 -4.46 20.45
CA ARG A 218 18.44 -5.23 21.56
C ARG A 218 16.92 -5.02 21.60
N VAL A 219 16.17 -6.03 21.15
CA VAL A 219 14.71 -6.05 21.16
C VAL A 219 14.23 -6.99 22.28
N PRO A 220 13.42 -6.52 23.25
CA PRO A 220 12.91 -7.39 24.33
C PRO A 220 12.17 -8.60 23.81
N ALA A 221 12.28 -9.72 24.53
CA ALA A 221 11.70 -10.99 24.09
C ALA A 221 10.18 -11.01 24.09
N ASP A 222 9.54 -10.21 24.92
CA ASP A 222 8.09 -10.00 24.95
C ASP A 222 7.57 -9.23 23.72
N ARG A 223 8.47 -8.67 22.91
CA ARG A 223 8.18 -8.07 21.60
C ARG A 223 8.15 -9.09 20.44
N LEU A 224 8.33 -10.38 20.70
CA LEU A 224 8.09 -11.43 19.71
C LEU A 224 6.59 -11.54 19.40
N ILE A 225 6.22 -11.35 18.14
CA ILE A 225 4.83 -11.46 17.69
C ILE A 225 4.53 -12.93 17.34
N GLY A 226 3.49 -13.48 17.97
CA GLY A 226 3.15 -14.89 17.83
C GLY A 226 4.16 -15.79 18.54
N GLY A 227 4.92 -16.55 17.80
CA GLY A 227 5.95 -17.46 18.32
C GLY A 227 7.15 -17.54 17.38
N GLU A 228 8.27 -18.10 17.88
CA GLU A 228 9.41 -18.39 17.02
C GLU A 228 9.01 -19.28 15.84
N GLY A 229 9.52 -18.98 14.66
CA GLY A 229 9.22 -19.70 13.42
C GLY A 229 7.87 -19.35 12.76
N MET A 230 7.06 -18.48 13.35
CA MET A 230 5.79 -18.03 12.78
C MET A 230 5.91 -16.85 11.81
N GLY A 231 7.05 -16.18 11.76
CA GLY A 231 7.22 -14.94 11.03
C GLY A 231 6.86 -15.04 9.55
N PHE A 232 7.21 -16.13 8.87
CA PHE A 232 6.85 -16.29 7.46
C PHE A 232 5.33 -16.43 7.24
N THR A 233 4.64 -17.15 8.13
CA THR A 233 3.17 -17.27 8.10
C THR A 233 2.53 -15.92 8.33
N ILE A 234 2.99 -15.15 9.32
CA ILE A 234 2.54 -13.79 9.60
C ILE A 234 2.75 -12.89 8.37
N ALA A 235 3.95 -12.98 7.76
CA ALA A 235 4.28 -12.16 6.60
C ALA A 235 3.36 -12.44 5.41
N MET A 236 3.13 -13.69 5.06
CA MET A 236 2.29 -14.06 3.92
C MET A 236 0.82 -13.71 4.14
N SER A 237 0.31 -13.91 5.36
CA SER A 237 -1.05 -13.57 5.75
C SER A 237 -1.31 -12.06 5.66
N ALA A 238 -0.36 -11.23 6.10
CA ALA A 238 -0.42 -9.77 5.97
C ALA A 238 -0.43 -9.35 4.50
N LEU A 239 0.48 -9.90 3.68
CA LEU A 239 0.62 -9.55 2.27
C LEU A 239 -0.61 -9.92 1.42
N ASP A 240 -1.38 -10.94 1.78
CA ASP A 240 -2.61 -11.26 1.05
C ASP A 240 -3.63 -10.11 1.12
N SER A 241 -3.76 -9.46 2.28
CA SER A 241 -4.59 -8.26 2.44
C SER A 241 -3.94 -7.02 1.82
N GLY A 242 -2.63 -6.83 1.98
CA GLY A 242 -1.90 -5.71 1.41
C GLY A 242 -1.97 -5.65 -0.12
N ARG A 243 -1.93 -6.80 -0.81
CA ARG A 243 -2.13 -6.87 -2.27
C ARG A 243 -3.44 -6.23 -2.73
N LEU A 244 -4.52 -6.37 -1.95
CA LEU A 244 -5.78 -5.71 -2.24
C LEU A 244 -5.69 -4.19 -2.02
N GLY A 245 -4.96 -3.73 -1.00
CA GLY A 245 -4.67 -2.32 -0.78
C GLY A 245 -3.94 -1.70 -1.97
N ILE A 246 -2.88 -2.35 -2.47
CA ILE A 246 -2.16 -1.91 -3.67
C ILE A 246 -3.06 -1.95 -4.93
N ALA A 247 -3.93 -2.93 -5.07
CA ALA A 247 -4.89 -2.99 -6.17
C ALA A 247 -5.87 -1.80 -6.13
N ALA A 248 -6.40 -1.44 -4.96
CA ALA A 248 -7.27 -0.29 -4.78
C ALA A 248 -6.55 1.04 -5.07
N CYS A 249 -5.31 1.19 -4.60
CA CYS A 249 -4.45 2.34 -4.93
C CYS A 249 -4.24 2.47 -6.45
N ALA A 250 -4.00 1.35 -7.15
CA ALA A 250 -3.84 1.34 -8.60
C ALA A 250 -5.12 1.76 -9.34
N VAL A 251 -6.29 1.32 -8.86
CA VAL A 251 -7.59 1.72 -9.41
C VAL A 251 -7.82 3.22 -9.22
N GLY A 252 -7.54 3.76 -8.02
CA GLY A 252 -7.70 5.19 -7.73
C GLY A 252 -6.79 6.08 -8.59
N LEU A 253 -5.51 5.71 -8.71
CA LEU A 253 -4.56 6.42 -9.56
C LEU A 253 -4.98 6.41 -11.04
N ALA A 254 -5.40 5.24 -11.56
CA ALA A 254 -5.86 5.12 -12.95
C ALA A 254 -7.13 5.94 -13.19
N GLN A 255 -8.05 5.98 -12.24
CA GLN A 255 -9.26 6.80 -12.31
C GLN A 255 -8.90 8.30 -12.39
N ALA A 256 -7.97 8.77 -11.55
CA ALA A 256 -7.50 10.16 -11.60
C ALA A 256 -6.87 10.51 -12.95
N ALA A 257 -6.05 9.61 -13.49
CA ALA A 257 -5.42 9.80 -14.79
C ALA A 257 -6.45 9.88 -15.94
N LEU A 258 -7.45 8.99 -15.92
CA LEU A 258 -8.55 8.99 -16.89
C LEU A 258 -9.38 10.27 -16.79
N ASP A 259 -9.79 10.67 -15.57
CA ASP A 259 -10.61 11.86 -15.36
C ASP A 259 -9.91 13.13 -15.84
N TYR A 260 -8.61 13.23 -15.56
CA TYR A 260 -7.80 14.35 -16.04
C TYR A 260 -7.67 14.36 -17.57
N ALA A 261 -7.38 13.22 -18.16
CA ALA A 261 -7.26 13.08 -19.62
C ALA A 261 -8.58 13.39 -20.34
N VAL A 262 -9.71 12.96 -19.80
CA VAL A 262 -11.06 13.26 -20.34
C VAL A 262 -11.36 14.76 -20.27
N SER A 263 -11.07 15.40 -19.11
CA SER A 263 -11.27 16.85 -18.97
C SER A 263 -10.44 17.62 -19.99
N TYR A 264 -9.15 17.32 -20.06
CA TYR A 264 -8.27 17.93 -21.06
C TYR A 264 -8.73 17.70 -22.50
N ALA A 265 -9.15 16.48 -22.84
CA ALA A 265 -9.56 16.14 -24.19
C ALA A 265 -10.87 16.83 -24.63
N ARG A 266 -11.74 17.21 -23.68
CA ARG A 266 -12.95 18.01 -23.94
C ARG A 266 -12.64 19.47 -24.25
N GLU A 267 -11.64 20.03 -23.61
CA GLU A 267 -11.27 21.45 -23.72
C GLU A 267 -10.28 21.68 -24.87
N ARG A 268 -9.33 20.77 -25.08
CA ARG A 268 -8.30 20.91 -26.11
C ARG A 268 -8.89 20.76 -27.50
N GLN A 269 -8.64 21.74 -28.35
CA GLN A 269 -9.10 21.73 -29.74
C GLN A 269 -7.95 21.56 -30.73
N GLN A 270 -8.13 20.69 -31.70
CA GLN A 270 -7.27 20.53 -32.88
C GLN A 270 -8.13 20.20 -34.11
N PHE A 271 -7.69 20.63 -35.29
CA PHE A 271 -8.44 20.43 -36.54
C PHE A 271 -9.89 20.90 -36.45
N GLY A 272 -10.13 22.01 -35.74
CA GLY A 272 -11.44 22.68 -35.63
C GLY A 272 -12.45 22.03 -34.67
N ARG A 273 -12.06 21.05 -33.83
CA ARG A 273 -12.95 20.41 -32.87
C ARG A 273 -12.19 19.94 -31.64
N SER A 274 -12.91 19.60 -30.57
CA SER A 274 -12.34 19.00 -29.37
C SER A 274 -11.66 17.67 -29.69
N ILE A 275 -10.51 17.39 -29.06
CA ILE A 275 -9.75 16.17 -29.40
C ILE A 275 -10.48 14.89 -28.96
N ILE A 276 -11.41 14.97 -28.01
CA ILE A 276 -12.25 13.84 -27.61
C ILE A 276 -13.16 13.34 -28.75
N ASP A 277 -13.49 14.20 -29.73
CA ASP A 277 -14.34 13.86 -30.87
C ASP A 277 -13.62 13.03 -31.94
N PHE A 278 -12.30 12.84 -31.79
CA PHE A 278 -11.56 11.92 -32.66
C PHE A 278 -11.75 10.49 -32.17
N GLN A 279 -12.31 9.64 -33.03
CA GLN A 279 -12.70 8.28 -32.68
C GLN A 279 -11.55 7.45 -32.08
N GLY A 280 -10.33 7.56 -32.62
CA GLY A 280 -9.17 6.83 -32.09
C GLY A 280 -8.84 7.20 -30.65
N LEU A 281 -8.95 8.49 -30.29
CA LEU A 281 -8.74 8.94 -28.93
C LEU A 281 -9.92 8.57 -28.01
N GLY A 282 -11.15 8.68 -28.51
CA GLY A 282 -12.34 8.24 -27.78
C GLY A 282 -12.31 6.75 -27.44
N PHE A 283 -11.81 5.90 -28.33
CA PHE A 283 -11.65 4.45 -28.06
C PHE A 283 -10.60 4.19 -26.97
N MET A 284 -9.48 4.89 -26.99
CA MET A 284 -8.46 4.78 -25.93
C MET A 284 -9.04 5.11 -24.53
N LEU A 285 -9.82 6.17 -24.45
CA LEU A 285 -10.50 6.56 -23.18
C LEU A 285 -11.58 5.55 -22.77
N ALA A 286 -12.33 4.98 -23.72
CA ALA A 286 -13.33 3.95 -23.44
C ALA A 286 -12.70 2.65 -22.95
N ASP A 287 -11.59 2.23 -23.55
CA ASP A 287 -10.81 1.07 -23.10
C ASP A 287 -10.26 1.27 -21.70
N ALA A 288 -9.73 2.45 -21.39
CA ALA A 288 -9.26 2.81 -20.06
C ALA A 288 -10.39 2.72 -19.02
N ALA A 289 -11.55 3.32 -19.29
CA ALA A 289 -12.71 3.27 -18.41
C ALA A 289 -13.19 1.84 -18.15
N THR A 290 -13.24 1.01 -19.19
CA THR A 290 -13.63 -0.40 -19.10
C THR A 290 -12.67 -1.20 -18.25
N GLN A 291 -11.35 -1.02 -18.45
CA GLN A 291 -10.33 -1.73 -17.69
C GLN A 291 -10.28 -1.32 -16.21
N ILE A 292 -10.49 -0.04 -15.91
CA ILE A 292 -10.61 0.46 -14.51
C ILE A 292 -11.81 -0.20 -13.83
N SER A 293 -12.96 -0.26 -14.49
CA SER A 293 -14.16 -0.90 -13.96
C SER A 293 -13.94 -2.40 -13.70
N ALA A 294 -13.28 -3.11 -14.59
CA ALA A 294 -12.93 -4.51 -14.42
C ALA A 294 -11.94 -4.73 -13.26
N ALA A 295 -10.93 -3.86 -13.11
CA ALA A 295 -9.97 -3.92 -12.01
C ALA A 295 -10.65 -3.71 -10.65
N ARG A 296 -11.54 -2.71 -10.57
CA ARG A 296 -12.35 -2.43 -9.37
C ARG A 296 -13.21 -3.64 -9.01
N ALA A 297 -13.91 -4.23 -9.97
CA ALA A 297 -14.76 -5.40 -9.74
C ALA A 297 -13.95 -6.60 -9.23
N LEU A 298 -12.77 -6.91 -9.79
CA LEU A 298 -11.88 -7.97 -9.32
C LEU A 298 -11.40 -7.70 -7.88
N THR A 299 -11.02 -6.47 -7.58
CA THR A 299 -10.52 -6.06 -6.26
C THR A 299 -11.60 -6.22 -5.19
N LEU A 300 -12.80 -5.70 -5.44
CA LEU A 300 -13.93 -5.81 -4.51
C LEU A 300 -14.44 -7.26 -4.36
N ALA A 301 -14.42 -8.06 -5.43
CA ALA A 301 -14.79 -9.47 -5.34
C ALA A 301 -13.84 -10.24 -4.40
N ALA A 302 -12.54 -9.98 -4.47
CA ALA A 302 -11.57 -10.59 -3.58
C ALA A 302 -11.72 -10.10 -2.12
N ALA A 303 -12.04 -8.82 -1.92
CA ALA A 303 -12.33 -8.27 -0.59
C ALA A 303 -13.55 -8.94 0.06
N ARG A 304 -14.62 -9.13 -0.70
CA ARG A 304 -15.85 -9.82 -0.22
C ARG A 304 -15.60 -11.28 0.16
N LEU A 305 -14.70 -11.97 -0.53
CA LEU A 305 -14.27 -13.32 -0.10
C LEU A 305 -13.56 -13.28 1.25
N ARG A 306 -12.68 -12.32 1.45
CA ARG A 306 -12.00 -12.08 2.74
C ARG A 306 -13.01 -11.80 3.85
N ASP A 307 -13.94 -10.89 3.62
CA ASP A 307 -14.98 -10.50 4.59
C ASP A 307 -15.92 -11.66 4.93
N ALA A 308 -16.13 -12.57 3.99
CA ALA A 308 -16.87 -13.83 4.19
C ALA A 308 -16.03 -14.94 4.86
N GLY A 309 -14.80 -14.68 5.30
CA GLY A 309 -13.89 -15.67 5.89
C GLY A 309 -13.47 -16.79 4.94
N ARG A 310 -13.56 -16.57 3.63
CA ARG A 310 -13.20 -17.54 2.59
C ARG A 310 -11.77 -17.35 2.15
N PRO A 311 -11.08 -18.41 1.62
CA PRO A 311 -9.79 -18.26 0.98
C PRO A 311 -9.83 -17.24 -0.17
N TYR A 312 -8.91 -16.26 -0.15
CA TYR A 312 -8.89 -15.15 -1.12
C TYR A 312 -7.49 -14.85 -1.70
N SER A 313 -6.46 -15.55 -1.25
CA SER A 313 -5.06 -15.28 -1.63
C SER A 313 -4.83 -15.27 -3.16
N ILE A 314 -5.48 -16.19 -3.89
CA ILE A 314 -5.37 -16.30 -5.35
C ILE A 314 -6.10 -15.14 -6.01
N GLU A 315 -7.29 -14.80 -5.55
CA GLU A 315 -8.09 -13.69 -6.05
C GLU A 315 -7.42 -12.36 -5.77
N ALA A 316 -6.77 -12.19 -4.61
CA ALA A 316 -5.94 -11.03 -4.29
C ALA A 316 -4.74 -10.91 -5.25
N ALA A 317 -4.07 -12.02 -5.56
CA ALA A 317 -3.00 -12.04 -6.56
C ALA A 317 -3.49 -11.65 -7.97
N LYS A 318 -4.67 -12.14 -8.40
CA LYS A 318 -5.29 -11.76 -9.67
C LYS A 318 -5.66 -10.28 -9.71
N ALA A 319 -6.28 -9.78 -8.64
CA ALA A 319 -6.69 -8.37 -8.52
C ALA A 319 -5.47 -7.44 -8.59
N LYS A 320 -4.43 -7.72 -7.78
CA LYS A 320 -3.20 -6.92 -7.76
C LYS A 320 -2.50 -6.92 -9.12
N LEU A 321 -2.35 -8.09 -9.74
CA LEU A 321 -1.72 -8.24 -11.05
C LEU A 321 -2.46 -7.42 -12.11
N PHE A 322 -3.77 -7.58 -12.20
CA PHE A 322 -4.57 -6.91 -13.22
C PHE A 322 -4.63 -5.39 -12.98
N ALA A 323 -4.92 -4.96 -11.75
CA ALA A 323 -5.07 -3.54 -11.42
C ALA A 323 -3.78 -2.75 -11.66
N THR A 324 -2.62 -3.29 -11.29
CA THR A 324 -1.35 -2.57 -11.43
C THR A 324 -0.82 -2.56 -12.86
N ASP A 325 -1.03 -3.63 -13.65
CA ASP A 325 -0.73 -3.65 -15.09
C ASP A 325 -1.66 -2.69 -15.85
N MET A 326 -2.95 -2.62 -15.48
CA MET A 326 -3.92 -1.67 -16.01
C MET A 326 -3.53 -0.22 -15.68
N ALA A 327 -3.20 0.08 -14.41
CA ALA A 327 -2.83 1.43 -13.99
C ALA A 327 -1.62 1.97 -14.77
N MET A 328 -0.58 1.14 -14.97
CA MET A 328 0.59 1.51 -15.78
C MET A 328 0.19 1.87 -17.21
N ARG A 329 -0.73 1.12 -17.83
CA ARG A 329 -1.22 1.40 -19.18
C ARG A 329 -2.03 2.69 -19.23
N VAL A 330 -3.04 2.82 -18.35
CA VAL A 330 -3.94 3.99 -18.33
C VAL A 330 -3.17 5.28 -18.06
N THR A 331 -2.22 5.27 -17.14
CA THR A 331 -1.41 6.47 -16.84
C THR A 331 -0.48 6.83 -18.01
N THR A 332 0.07 5.84 -18.73
CA THR A 332 0.84 6.06 -19.96
C THR A 332 -0.03 6.65 -21.07
N ASP A 333 -1.23 6.10 -21.26
CA ASP A 333 -2.19 6.59 -22.25
C ASP A 333 -2.68 8.01 -21.91
N ALA A 334 -2.84 8.35 -20.63
CA ALA A 334 -3.18 9.70 -20.21
C ALA A 334 -2.11 10.73 -20.61
N VAL A 335 -0.81 10.39 -20.44
CA VAL A 335 0.28 11.23 -20.97
C VAL A 335 0.16 11.38 -22.49
N GLN A 336 -0.13 10.31 -23.22
CA GLN A 336 -0.28 10.32 -24.67
C GLN A 336 -1.47 11.17 -25.13
N VAL A 337 -2.61 11.13 -24.40
CA VAL A 337 -3.80 11.96 -24.69
C VAL A 337 -3.48 13.45 -24.60
N LEU A 338 -2.67 13.85 -23.63
CA LEU A 338 -2.25 15.24 -23.46
C LEU A 338 -1.16 15.65 -24.48
N GLY A 339 -0.47 14.69 -25.10
CA GLY A 339 0.64 14.98 -26.01
C GLY A 339 1.80 15.69 -25.29
N GLY A 340 2.34 16.74 -25.90
CA GLY A 340 3.44 17.53 -25.29
C GLY A 340 3.12 18.09 -23.91
N ALA A 341 1.87 18.46 -23.64
CA ALA A 341 1.43 18.93 -22.33
C ALA A 341 1.52 17.81 -21.25
N GLY A 342 1.31 16.56 -21.64
CA GLY A 342 1.44 15.43 -20.71
C GLY A 342 2.88 15.08 -20.31
N TYR A 343 3.86 15.63 -21.01
CA TYR A 343 5.28 15.37 -20.77
C TYR A 343 5.96 16.40 -19.85
N VAL A 344 5.25 17.44 -19.44
CA VAL A 344 5.75 18.52 -18.58
C VAL A 344 5.10 18.46 -17.20
N ALA A 345 5.83 18.88 -16.17
CA ALA A 345 5.41 18.78 -14.76
C ALA A 345 4.22 19.69 -14.39
N ASP A 346 3.80 20.61 -15.27
CA ASP A 346 2.62 21.45 -15.06
C ASP A 346 1.31 20.64 -15.05
N HIS A 347 1.33 19.43 -15.58
CA HIS A 347 0.21 18.49 -15.62
C HIS A 347 0.52 17.24 -14.81
N PRO A 348 -0.40 16.73 -13.97
CA PRO A 348 -0.10 15.64 -13.03
C PRO A 348 0.07 14.26 -13.68
N VAL A 349 -0.29 14.10 -14.95
CA VAL A 349 -0.31 12.78 -15.62
C VAL A 349 1.09 12.16 -15.75
N GLU A 350 2.14 12.97 -15.91
CA GLU A 350 3.52 12.49 -15.95
C GLU A 350 3.92 11.87 -14.58
N ARG A 351 3.51 12.53 -13.47
CA ARG A 351 3.71 12.02 -12.13
C ARG A 351 2.94 10.73 -11.91
N TYR A 352 1.68 10.65 -12.31
CA TYR A 352 0.86 9.45 -12.19
C TYR A 352 1.50 8.26 -12.91
N MET A 353 2.09 8.46 -14.10
CA MET A 353 2.80 7.41 -14.83
C MET A 353 4.03 6.92 -14.06
N ARG A 354 4.83 7.82 -13.49
CA ARG A 354 6.01 7.46 -12.69
C ARG A 354 5.61 6.70 -11.43
N GLU A 355 4.55 7.14 -10.75
CA GLU A 355 4.00 6.53 -9.54
C GLU A 355 3.39 5.16 -9.81
N ALA A 356 2.69 4.97 -10.94
CA ALA A 356 2.08 3.68 -11.30
C ALA A 356 3.10 2.55 -11.37
N LYS A 357 4.35 2.85 -11.74
CA LYS A 357 5.37 1.82 -11.96
C LYS A 357 5.69 1.01 -10.71
N VAL A 358 5.78 1.64 -9.56
CA VAL A 358 6.13 0.94 -8.31
C VAL A 358 5.05 -0.06 -7.88
N LEU A 359 3.77 0.20 -8.22
CA LEU A 359 2.66 -0.69 -7.87
C LEU A 359 2.79 -2.09 -8.50
N GLN A 360 3.49 -2.21 -9.64
CA GLN A 360 3.81 -3.51 -10.24
C GLN A 360 4.90 -4.28 -9.47
N ILE A 361 5.62 -3.62 -8.55
CA ILE A 361 6.82 -4.14 -7.87
C ILE A 361 6.54 -4.46 -6.40
N VAL A 362 5.91 -3.52 -5.67
CA VAL A 362 5.67 -3.65 -4.22
C VAL A 362 4.71 -4.77 -3.87
N GLU A 363 4.80 -5.26 -2.63
CA GLU A 363 3.98 -6.33 -2.05
C GLU A 363 3.95 -7.63 -2.88
N GLY A 364 5.10 -7.94 -3.46
CA GLY A 364 5.30 -9.03 -4.40
C GLY A 364 5.08 -8.60 -5.84
N THR A 365 6.16 -8.66 -6.62
CA THR A 365 6.15 -8.25 -8.05
C THR A 365 5.04 -8.95 -8.82
N ASN A 366 4.65 -8.38 -9.96
CA ASN A 366 3.63 -9.00 -10.83
C ASN A 366 4.09 -10.37 -11.34
N GLN A 367 5.40 -10.67 -11.38
CA GLN A 367 5.94 -12.00 -11.65
C GLN A 367 5.64 -12.96 -10.50
N ILE A 368 5.74 -12.51 -9.23
CA ILE A 368 5.34 -13.29 -8.06
C ILE A 368 3.83 -13.55 -8.08
N GLN A 369 3.00 -12.57 -8.43
CA GLN A 369 1.55 -12.81 -8.56
C GLN A 369 1.26 -13.89 -9.61
N ARG A 370 1.92 -13.84 -10.78
CA ARG A 370 1.79 -14.87 -11.83
C ARG A 370 2.23 -16.26 -11.31
N MET A 371 3.32 -16.31 -10.52
CA MET A 371 3.79 -17.56 -9.90
C MET A 371 2.78 -18.12 -8.90
N VAL A 372 2.17 -17.28 -8.06
CA VAL A 372 1.12 -17.69 -7.10
C VAL A 372 -0.07 -18.27 -7.85
N ILE A 373 -0.56 -17.57 -8.88
CA ILE A 373 -1.70 -18.00 -9.69
C ILE A 373 -1.38 -19.32 -10.42
N SER A 374 -0.23 -19.39 -11.09
CA SER A 374 0.14 -20.59 -11.87
C SER A 374 0.31 -21.84 -10.99
N ARG A 375 0.88 -21.68 -9.78
CA ARG A 375 0.99 -22.77 -8.82
C ARG A 375 -0.37 -23.27 -8.33
N ALA A 376 -1.34 -22.39 -8.20
CA ALA A 376 -2.70 -22.77 -7.82
C ALA A 376 -3.38 -23.56 -8.97
N LEU A 377 -3.25 -23.09 -10.21
CA LEU A 377 -3.78 -23.80 -11.38
C LEU A 377 -3.17 -25.20 -11.57
N ALA A 378 -1.90 -25.37 -11.20
CA ALA A 378 -1.21 -26.67 -11.28
C ALA A 378 -1.64 -27.68 -10.21
N LYS A 379 -2.33 -27.24 -9.15
CA LYS A 379 -2.79 -28.12 -8.06
C LYS A 379 -4.23 -28.63 -8.26
N GLY A 380 -4.94 -28.07 -9.21
CA GLY A 380 -6.34 -28.41 -9.54
C GLY A 380 -7.31 -27.67 -8.69
#